data_76cedd607a780ed93c28bd5bfea5bfe2
#
_entry.id   76cedd607a780ed93c28bd5bfea5bfe2
#
_cell.length_a   1.000
_cell.length_b   1.000
_cell.length_c   1.000
_cell.angle_alpha   90.00
_cell.angle_beta   90.00
_cell.angle_gamma   90.00
#
_symmetry.space_group_name_H-M   'P 1'
#
loop_
_entity.id
_entity.type
_entity.pdbx_description
1 polymer ?
#
loop_
_entity_poly.entity_id
_entity_poly.type
_entity_poly.pdbx_seq_one_letter_code
_entity_poly.pdbx_strand_id
1 'polypeptide(L)'
;MDRPHLLNRRSVLGMGAAAAATLVMPGCSRGKSDEPAPAGPAKIATGNLGGVYSIYGAGLAKLVTEVTGVEMQAVPTQGSVANLQMLDKGSADIAFSLSDSALDAYEGLESFKTGNLRFTALARTYDNYVHVVVPTASPISSFADLAGKTVSVGPALSGTRVVAERILAAAKLKGVLKVNYDLTTAVEMLTAKAGNEKAKGGIDALIWSGGLPTDPIKKLQGTIGFRLVDIGEVAEGIALRRFGGYILSSIPPSVYSLASAVPTLAVPNYLLARRGLSDSWAWWTLNTMFRRQDDLMKIHPEAGSLDARSAIATMPIPLHPAAERWYRTNHI
;
A
#
# COMPACT_ATOMS: atom_id res chain seq x y z
N MET A 1 -52.54 -27.83 71.45
CA MET A 1 -51.78 -27.94 72.70
C MET A 1 -50.35 -28.07 72.25
N ASP A 2 -49.38 -27.23 72.45
CA ASP A 2 -49.26 -25.93 73.14
C ASP A 2 -48.20 -25.11 72.50
N ARG A 3 -48.40 -23.82 72.58
CA ARG A 3 -47.41 -22.77 72.24
C ARG A 3 -46.29 -22.67 73.28
N PRO A 4 -45.49 -21.68 73.21
CA PRO A 4 -44.14 -21.44 72.64
C PRO A 4 -43.19 -21.10 73.77
N HIS A 5 -41.95 -20.78 73.48
CA HIS A 5 -41.21 -19.75 74.27
C HIS A 5 -40.13 -19.07 73.47
N LEU A 6 -40.27 -17.79 73.38
CA LEU A 6 -39.30 -16.75 73.14
C LEU A 6 -38.24 -16.72 74.24
N LEU A 7 -37.06 -16.21 73.92
CA LEU A 7 -36.10 -15.39 74.67
C LEU A 7 -34.70 -15.61 74.14
N ASN A 8 -33.84 -14.70 74.10
CA ASN A 8 -33.71 -13.25 74.23
C ASN A 8 -32.34 -12.81 73.80
N ARG A 9 -32.21 -11.60 73.42
CA ARG A 9 -30.96 -10.93 73.08
C ARG A 9 -30.05 -10.81 74.29
N ARG A 10 -28.73 -10.96 74.10
CA ARG A 10 -27.68 -10.00 74.52
C ARG A 10 -26.33 -10.68 74.64
N SER A 11 -25.39 -10.10 73.92
CA SER A 11 -23.98 -9.81 74.29
C SER A 11 -23.01 -10.97 74.51
N VAL A 12 -22.05 -11.09 73.60
CA VAL A 12 -20.63 -11.06 74.00
C VAL A 12 -19.81 -10.53 72.83
N LEU A 13 -19.09 -9.46 73.11
CA LEU A 13 -18.00 -8.95 72.29
C LEU A 13 -16.87 -9.95 72.22
N GLY A 14 -16.46 -10.31 70.99
CA GLY A 14 -15.25 -11.07 70.74
C GLY A 14 -14.51 -10.47 69.59
N MET A 15 -13.37 -9.83 69.83
CA MET A 15 -12.43 -9.27 68.84
C MET A 15 -12.00 -10.43 67.92
N GLY A 16 -12.27 -10.29 66.66
CA GLY A 16 -11.75 -11.14 65.57
C GLY A 16 -11.24 -10.24 64.45
N ALA A 17 -9.93 -10.23 64.24
CA ALA A 17 -9.24 -9.46 63.22
C ALA A 17 -9.81 -9.81 61.84
N ALA A 18 -10.43 -8.83 61.16
CA ALA A 18 -10.84 -8.89 59.78
C ALA A 18 -9.59 -8.76 58.88
N ALA A 19 -9.10 -9.91 58.39
CA ALA A 19 -8.19 -9.91 57.26
C ALA A 19 -8.98 -9.47 56.00
N ALA A 20 -8.82 -8.24 55.62
CA ALA A 20 -9.30 -7.73 54.32
C ALA A 20 -8.51 -8.44 53.22
N ALA A 21 -9.03 -9.51 52.68
CA ALA A 21 -8.59 -10.05 51.42
C ALA A 21 -8.99 -9.04 50.34
N THR A 22 -8.05 -8.18 49.97
CA THR A 22 -8.16 -7.37 48.72
C THR A 22 -8.15 -8.37 47.57
N LEU A 23 -9.36 -8.69 47.06
CA LEU A 23 -9.54 -9.26 45.74
C LEU A 23 -8.97 -8.23 44.74
N VAL A 24 -7.71 -8.42 44.39
CA VAL A 24 -7.12 -7.79 43.19
C VAL A 24 -7.87 -8.44 42.03
N MET A 25 -8.96 -7.79 41.60
CA MET A 25 -9.52 -8.08 40.29
C MET A 25 -8.39 -7.81 39.27
N PRO A 26 -8.05 -8.77 38.42
CA PRO A 26 -7.20 -8.46 37.30
C PRO A 26 -7.98 -7.44 36.47
N GLY A 27 -7.59 -6.16 36.59
CA GLY A 27 -8.07 -5.12 35.72
C GLY A 27 -7.79 -5.59 34.31
N CYS A 28 -8.82 -5.62 33.47
CA CYS A 28 -8.68 -5.79 32.04
C CYS A 28 -7.68 -4.73 31.54
N SER A 29 -6.40 -5.06 31.57
CA SER A 29 -5.38 -4.27 30.89
C SER A 29 -5.70 -4.37 29.40
N ARG A 30 -6.34 -3.33 28.86
CA ARG A 30 -6.42 -3.17 27.41
C ARG A 30 -5.01 -3.32 26.85
N GLY A 31 -4.69 -4.56 26.40
CA GLY A 31 -3.79 -4.84 25.33
C GLY A 31 -2.38 -4.25 25.39
N LYS A 32 -1.57 -4.57 26.37
CA LYS A 32 -0.15 -4.77 26.08
C LYS A 32 -0.05 -6.10 25.35
N SER A 33 0.38 -6.07 24.08
CA SER A 33 0.68 -7.32 23.38
C SER A 33 1.86 -7.99 24.09
N ASP A 34 1.81 -9.31 24.21
CA ASP A 34 2.93 -10.10 24.74
C ASP A 34 4.13 -10.19 23.78
N GLU A 35 4.00 -9.57 22.58
CA GLU A 35 5.06 -9.55 21.59
C GLU A 35 6.18 -8.60 22.01
N PRO A 36 7.42 -9.07 22.14
CA PRO A 36 8.55 -8.24 22.52
C PRO A 36 8.83 -7.14 21.50
N ALA A 37 9.38 -6.03 21.95
CA ALA A 37 9.84 -4.97 21.03
C ALA A 37 10.90 -5.54 20.07
N PRO A 38 10.96 -5.04 18.83
CA PRO A 38 11.97 -5.47 17.88
C PRO A 38 13.39 -5.19 18.35
N ALA A 39 14.35 -6.02 17.97
CA ALA A 39 15.76 -5.82 18.25
C ALA A 39 16.45 -5.11 17.08
N GLY A 40 16.96 -3.90 17.32
CA GLY A 40 17.68 -3.09 16.32
C GLY A 40 16.77 -2.45 15.26
N PRO A 41 17.32 -1.48 14.50
CA PRO A 41 16.56 -0.70 13.52
C PRO A 41 16.15 -1.54 12.30
N ALA A 42 15.10 -1.09 11.59
CA ALA A 42 14.64 -1.66 10.33
C ALA A 42 14.46 -0.61 9.25
N LYS A 43 14.42 -1.04 7.99
CA LYS A 43 14.18 -0.19 6.82
C LYS A 43 12.96 -0.66 6.06
N ILE A 44 12.09 0.31 5.71
CA ILE A 44 10.96 0.09 4.81
C ILE A 44 11.22 0.79 3.48
N ALA A 45 11.35 0.00 2.40
CA ALA A 45 11.48 0.53 1.04
C ALA A 45 10.11 1.01 0.54
N THR A 46 10.07 2.24 0.06
CA THR A 46 8.83 2.94 -0.28
C THR A 46 8.72 3.19 -1.79
N GLY A 47 8.75 4.43 -2.26
CA GLY A 47 8.60 4.74 -3.68
C GLY A 47 9.02 6.15 -4.01
N ASN A 48 8.58 6.60 -5.17
CA ASN A 48 8.84 7.95 -5.67
C ASN A 48 8.29 9.00 -4.71
N LEU A 49 9.01 10.09 -4.53
CA LEU A 49 8.52 11.25 -3.78
C LEU A 49 7.19 11.74 -4.38
N GLY A 50 6.25 12.08 -3.52
CA GLY A 50 4.89 12.48 -3.91
C GLY A 50 3.94 11.32 -4.27
N GLY A 51 4.43 10.09 -4.39
CA GLY A 51 3.59 8.90 -4.53
C GLY A 51 3.12 8.34 -3.19
N VAL A 52 2.05 7.54 -3.21
CA VAL A 52 1.43 7.00 -1.98
C VAL A 52 2.41 6.16 -1.17
N TYR A 53 3.23 5.31 -1.78
CA TYR A 53 4.25 4.53 -1.07
C TYR A 53 5.18 5.40 -0.21
N SER A 54 5.60 6.55 -0.75
CA SER A 54 6.49 7.47 -0.04
C SER A 54 5.79 8.09 1.18
N ILE A 55 4.57 8.56 1.00
CA ILE A 55 3.79 9.25 2.05
C ILE A 55 3.34 8.24 3.11
N TYR A 56 2.69 7.17 2.69
CA TYR A 56 2.16 6.14 3.58
C TYR A 56 3.30 5.43 4.33
N GLY A 57 4.37 5.05 3.60
CA GLY A 57 5.51 4.35 4.19
C GLY A 57 6.27 5.20 5.20
N ALA A 58 6.45 6.51 4.96
CA ALA A 58 7.04 7.42 5.93
C ALA A 58 6.16 7.54 7.18
N GLY A 59 4.84 7.65 7.00
CA GLY A 59 3.88 7.66 8.10
C GLY A 59 3.90 6.39 8.92
N LEU A 60 3.90 5.23 8.26
CA LEU A 60 3.97 3.93 8.92
C LEU A 60 5.29 3.79 9.71
N ALA A 61 6.43 4.13 9.10
CA ALA A 61 7.73 4.08 9.76
C ALA A 61 7.76 4.93 11.03
N LYS A 62 7.24 6.15 10.95
CA LYS A 62 7.12 7.04 12.11
C LYS A 62 6.26 6.41 13.22
N LEU A 63 5.06 5.92 12.89
CA LEU A 63 4.16 5.34 13.88
C LEU A 63 4.71 4.06 14.50
N VAL A 64 5.37 3.20 13.72
CA VAL A 64 6.02 1.99 14.25
C VAL A 64 7.15 2.37 15.19
N THR A 65 7.96 3.37 14.84
CA THR A 65 9.01 3.90 15.73
C THR A 65 8.43 4.45 17.04
N GLU A 66 7.34 5.22 16.96
CA GLU A 66 6.65 5.75 18.16
C GLU A 66 6.12 4.63 19.07
N VAL A 67 5.56 3.57 18.49
CA VAL A 67 4.93 2.48 19.26
C VAL A 67 5.97 1.54 19.86
N THR A 68 7.05 1.26 19.14
CA THR A 68 8.06 0.27 19.56
C THR A 68 9.23 0.88 20.33
N GLY A 69 9.49 2.17 20.16
CA GLY A 69 10.71 2.84 20.62
C GLY A 69 11.96 2.46 19.81
N VAL A 70 11.81 1.66 18.72
CA VAL A 70 12.91 1.21 17.87
C VAL A 70 12.75 1.82 16.49
N GLU A 71 13.81 2.37 15.93
CA GLU A 71 13.76 3.11 14.66
C GLU A 71 13.37 2.22 13.48
N MET A 72 12.36 2.66 12.73
CA MET A 72 12.06 2.20 11.38
C MET A 72 12.29 3.36 10.41
N GLN A 73 13.22 3.19 9.47
CA GLN A 73 13.56 4.20 8.48
C GLN A 73 12.82 3.97 7.16
N ALA A 74 12.10 4.98 6.69
CA ALA A 74 11.53 4.96 5.33
C ALA A 74 12.61 5.32 4.30
N VAL A 75 12.75 4.49 3.26
CA VAL A 75 13.74 4.66 2.19
C VAL A 75 13.02 4.92 0.88
N PRO A 76 13.09 6.13 0.31
CA PRO A 76 12.56 6.42 -1.02
C PRO A 76 13.28 5.60 -2.10
N THR A 77 12.53 5.12 -3.09
CA THR A 77 13.04 4.27 -4.17
C THR A 77 12.37 4.59 -5.50
N GLN A 78 12.75 3.89 -6.56
CA GLN A 78 12.04 3.95 -7.83
C GLN A 78 10.69 3.20 -7.83
N GLY A 79 10.40 2.36 -6.84
CA GLY A 79 9.15 1.61 -6.70
C GLY A 79 9.35 0.09 -6.69
N SER A 80 8.33 -0.67 -7.10
CA SER A 80 8.17 -2.10 -6.83
C SER A 80 9.38 -2.96 -7.19
N VAL A 81 9.96 -2.81 -8.37
CA VAL A 81 11.10 -3.64 -8.81
C VAL A 81 12.34 -3.34 -7.96
N ALA A 82 12.64 -2.05 -7.73
CA ALA A 82 13.74 -1.66 -6.85
C ALA A 82 13.55 -2.19 -5.42
N ASN A 83 12.33 -2.12 -4.90
CA ASN A 83 11.96 -2.59 -3.57
C ASN A 83 12.18 -4.10 -3.39
N LEU A 84 11.75 -4.89 -4.38
CA LEU A 84 11.94 -6.34 -4.37
C LEU A 84 13.42 -6.72 -4.43
N GLN A 85 14.21 -5.99 -5.23
CA GLN A 85 15.68 -6.17 -5.25
C GLN A 85 16.32 -5.80 -3.92
N MET A 86 15.80 -4.79 -3.21
CA MET A 86 16.29 -4.42 -1.88
C MET A 86 15.97 -5.45 -0.82
N LEU A 87 14.76 -6.07 -0.87
CA LEU A 87 14.42 -7.19 0.01
C LEU A 87 15.35 -8.38 -0.21
N ASP A 88 15.61 -8.73 -1.46
CA ASP A 88 16.49 -9.85 -1.82
C ASP A 88 17.92 -9.65 -1.32
N LYS A 89 18.45 -8.44 -1.48
CA LYS A 89 19.79 -8.06 -1.02
C LYS A 89 19.89 -7.81 0.50
N GLY A 90 18.76 -7.84 1.22
CA GLY A 90 18.71 -7.49 2.65
C GLY A 90 19.01 -6.03 2.94
N SER A 91 18.95 -5.13 1.96
CA SER A 91 19.13 -3.68 2.12
C SER A 91 17.85 -2.94 2.55
N ALA A 92 16.70 -3.63 2.49
CA ALA A 92 15.46 -3.27 3.17
C ALA A 92 14.89 -4.51 3.87
N ASP A 93 14.16 -4.28 4.96
CA ASP A 93 13.54 -5.32 5.78
C ASP A 93 12.09 -5.55 5.37
N ILE A 94 11.42 -4.47 5.02
CA ILE A 94 10.01 -4.41 4.61
C ILE A 94 9.94 -3.56 3.34
N ALA A 95 8.98 -3.84 2.46
CA ALA A 95 8.82 -3.08 1.23
C ALA A 95 7.38 -3.08 0.71
N PHE A 96 6.96 -1.97 0.11
CA PHE A 96 5.77 -1.95 -0.73
C PHE A 96 6.06 -2.50 -2.13
N SER A 97 5.12 -3.24 -2.68
CA SER A 97 5.18 -3.68 -4.08
C SER A 97 3.79 -3.83 -4.67
N LEU A 98 3.64 -3.54 -5.95
CA LEU A 98 2.50 -4.00 -6.72
C LEU A 98 2.48 -5.53 -6.73
N SER A 99 1.28 -6.11 -6.69
CA SER A 99 1.07 -7.56 -6.68
C SER A 99 1.65 -8.24 -7.92
N ASP A 100 1.53 -7.64 -9.09
CA ASP A 100 2.03 -8.16 -10.35
C ASP A 100 3.57 -8.25 -10.37
N SER A 101 4.25 -7.21 -9.89
CA SER A 101 5.71 -7.20 -9.76
C SER A 101 6.20 -8.17 -8.69
N ALA A 102 5.45 -8.31 -7.59
CA ALA A 102 5.74 -9.28 -6.54
C ALA A 102 5.58 -10.72 -7.03
N LEU A 103 4.53 -11.00 -7.83
CA LEU A 103 4.33 -12.31 -8.47
C LEU A 103 5.46 -12.64 -9.45
N ASP A 104 5.85 -11.70 -10.31
CA ASP A 104 6.98 -11.90 -11.22
C ASP A 104 8.27 -12.25 -10.47
N ALA A 105 8.54 -11.56 -9.37
CA ALA A 105 9.72 -11.82 -8.55
C ALA A 105 9.65 -13.18 -7.85
N TYR A 106 8.50 -13.55 -7.35
CA TYR A 106 8.27 -14.81 -6.65
C TYR A 106 8.37 -16.01 -7.60
N GLU A 107 7.94 -15.85 -8.86
CA GLU A 107 7.95 -16.86 -9.90
C GLU A 107 9.22 -16.83 -10.77
N GLY A 108 10.06 -15.80 -10.65
CA GLY A 108 11.27 -15.63 -11.45
C GLY A 108 10.97 -15.24 -12.90
N LEU A 109 10.01 -14.33 -13.09
CA LEU A 109 9.58 -13.87 -14.41
C LEU A 109 10.07 -12.45 -14.71
N GLU A 110 9.95 -12.03 -15.94
CA GLU A 110 10.20 -10.64 -16.42
C GLU A 110 11.54 -10.06 -15.94
N SER A 111 11.53 -9.08 -15.09
CA SER A 111 12.74 -8.44 -14.52
C SER A 111 13.52 -9.34 -13.57
N PHE A 112 13.01 -10.55 -13.24
CA PHE A 112 13.57 -11.46 -12.25
C PHE A 112 13.96 -12.83 -12.81
N LYS A 113 14.18 -12.94 -14.14
CA LYS A 113 14.53 -14.19 -14.84
C LYS A 113 15.84 -14.86 -14.38
N THR A 114 16.65 -14.15 -13.59
CA THR A 114 17.89 -14.69 -13.01
C THR A 114 17.67 -15.56 -11.78
N GLY A 115 16.47 -15.57 -11.22
CA GLY A 115 16.10 -16.40 -10.07
C GLY A 115 14.87 -15.89 -9.35
N ASN A 116 14.14 -16.80 -8.74
CA ASN A 116 12.98 -16.49 -7.93
C ASN A 116 13.42 -15.85 -6.62
N LEU A 117 12.81 -14.73 -6.26
CA LEU A 117 13.05 -14.12 -4.97
C LEU A 117 12.23 -14.80 -3.86
N ARG A 118 12.76 -14.79 -2.66
CA ARG A 118 12.10 -15.39 -1.48
C ARG A 118 11.81 -14.31 -0.43
N PHE A 119 10.54 -14.03 -0.28
CA PHE A 119 9.99 -13.09 0.70
C PHE A 119 8.61 -13.59 1.14
N THR A 120 8.04 -12.95 2.13
CA THR A 120 6.70 -13.23 2.65
C THR A 120 5.86 -11.97 2.62
N ALA A 121 4.54 -12.10 2.70
CA ALA A 121 3.65 -10.95 2.78
C ALA A 121 3.26 -10.65 4.23
N LEU A 122 3.15 -9.38 4.55
CA LEU A 122 2.52 -8.91 5.78
C LEU A 122 1.03 -8.63 5.55
N ALA A 123 0.71 -7.93 4.46
CA ALA A 123 -0.65 -7.56 4.11
C ALA A 123 -0.79 -7.20 2.62
N ARG A 124 -1.96 -7.41 2.05
CA ARG A 124 -2.49 -6.58 0.96
C ARG A 124 -2.99 -5.28 1.59
N THR A 125 -2.64 -4.14 1.02
CA THR A 125 -2.94 -2.83 1.62
C THR A 125 -4.07 -2.11 0.89
N TYR A 126 -3.79 -1.45 -0.20
CA TYR A 126 -4.75 -0.71 -1.03
C TYR A 126 -4.51 -1.05 -2.50
N ASP A 127 -5.32 -0.53 -3.41
CA ASP A 127 -5.15 -0.76 -4.84
C ASP A 127 -4.61 0.50 -5.52
N ASN A 128 -3.58 0.33 -6.36
CA ASN A 128 -3.17 1.35 -7.29
C ASN A 128 -4.08 1.32 -8.53
N TYR A 129 -4.37 2.49 -9.06
CA TYR A 129 -5.10 2.67 -10.32
C TYR A 129 -4.17 3.13 -11.42
N VAL A 130 -4.34 2.62 -12.61
CA VAL A 130 -3.55 3.05 -13.76
C VAL A 130 -4.15 4.33 -14.33
N HIS A 131 -3.36 5.40 -14.32
CA HIS A 131 -3.70 6.68 -14.92
C HIS A 131 -2.99 6.80 -16.26
N VAL A 132 -3.71 7.15 -17.31
CA VAL A 132 -3.14 7.62 -18.57
C VAL A 132 -3.53 9.08 -18.72
N VAL A 133 -2.63 9.98 -18.36
CA VAL A 133 -2.88 11.42 -18.20
C VAL A 133 -2.43 12.17 -19.44
N VAL A 134 -3.30 13.00 -19.97
CA VAL A 134 -3.02 13.93 -21.08
C VAL A 134 -3.53 15.33 -20.73
N PRO A 135 -2.89 16.41 -21.22
CA PRO A 135 -3.43 17.76 -21.07
C PRO A 135 -4.84 17.87 -21.64
N THR A 136 -5.69 18.75 -21.07
CA THR A 136 -7.06 18.97 -21.58
C THR A 136 -7.09 19.34 -23.05
N ALA A 137 -6.13 20.17 -23.49
CA ALA A 137 -6.00 20.59 -24.88
C ALA A 137 -5.36 19.54 -25.82
N SER A 138 -4.94 18.39 -25.29
CA SER A 138 -4.28 17.35 -26.10
C SER A 138 -5.23 16.76 -27.14
N PRO A 139 -4.76 16.49 -28.39
CA PRO A 139 -5.54 15.78 -29.41
C PRO A 139 -5.69 14.28 -29.12
N ILE A 140 -4.97 13.72 -28.12
CA ILE A 140 -5.04 12.31 -27.73
C ILE A 140 -6.40 12.05 -27.07
N SER A 141 -7.29 11.32 -27.72
CA SER A 141 -8.64 11.00 -27.24
C SER A 141 -8.82 9.55 -26.83
N SER A 142 -7.99 8.66 -27.34
CA SER A 142 -8.00 7.23 -27.07
C SER A 142 -6.60 6.70 -26.73
N PHE A 143 -6.52 5.49 -26.20
CA PHE A 143 -5.23 4.85 -25.92
C PHE A 143 -4.42 4.58 -27.19
N ALA A 144 -5.08 4.34 -28.31
CA ALA A 144 -4.43 4.12 -29.61
C ALA A 144 -3.69 5.38 -30.12
N ASP A 145 -4.13 6.58 -29.75
CA ASP A 145 -3.51 7.85 -30.17
C ASP A 145 -2.12 8.07 -29.54
N LEU A 146 -1.71 7.22 -28.60
CA LEU A 146 -0.34 7.24 -28.05
C LEU A 146 0.72 6.74 -29.06
N ALA A 147 0.32 6.13 -30.19
CA ALA A 147 1.24 5.76 -31.23
C ALA A 147 2.00 6.99 -31.77
N GLY A 148 3.33 6.91 -31.83
CA GLY A 148 4.20 8.03 -32.24
C GLY A 148 4.37 9.15 -31.21
N LYS A 149 3.75 9.05 -30.04
CA LYS A 149 3.84 10.03 -28.95
C LYS A 149 4.95 9.74 -27.97
N THR A 150 5.48 10.77 -27.34
CA THR A 150 6.42 10.63 -26.22
C THR A 150 5.66 10.45 -24.93
N VAL A 151 5.82 9.29 -24.29
CA VAL A 151 5.05 8.89 -23.11
C VAL A 151 5.98 8.54 -21.95
N SER A 152 5.78 9.16 -20.79
CA SER A 152 6.43 8.70 -19.58
C SER A 152 5.77 7.41 -19.08
N VAL A 153 6.57 6.38 -18.90
CA VAL A 153 6.12 5.06 -18.44
C VAL A 153 6.59 4.75 -17.00
N GLY A 154 7.01 5.77 -16.28
CA GLY A 154 7.55 5.64 -14.91
C GLY A 154 9.03 5.31 -14.88
N PRO A 155 9.67 5.37 -13.70
CA PRO A 155 11.08 5.05 -13.51
C PRO A 155 11.45 3.62 -13.93
N ALA A 156 12.71 3.41 -14.28
CA ALA A 156 13.19 2.15 -14.84
C ALA A 156 12.94 0.92 -13.97
N LEU A 157 12.99 1.07 -12.64
CA LEU A 157 12.77 -0.02 -11.67
C LEU A 157 11.45 0.14 -10.91
N SER A 158 10.43 0.76 -11.53
CA SER A 158 9.10 0.96 -10.93
C SER A 158 8.08 -0.10 -11.36
N GLY A 159 7.09 -0.34 -10.51
CA GLY A 159 5.91 -1.11 -10.88
C GLY A 159 5.06 -0.40 -11.95
N THR A 160 5.05 0.94 -11.97
CA THR A 160 4.42 1.73 -13.03
C THR A 160 4.93 1.33 -14.40
N ARG A 161 6.26 1.20 -14.57
CA ARG A 161 6.83 0.77 -15.85
C ARG A 161 6.39 -0.64 -16.22
N VAL A 162 6.38 -1.57 -15.26
CA VAL A 162 5.92 -2.95 -15.51
C VAL A 162 4.49 -2.95 -16.05
N VAL A 163 3.59 -2.24 -15.39
CA VAL A 163 2.18 -2.13 -15.83
C VAL A 163 2.08 -1.42 -17.19
N ALA A 164 2.78 -0.29 -17.37
CA ALA A 164 2.77 0.46 -18.63
C ALA A 164 3.23 -0.39 -19.83
N GLU A 165 4.31 -1.14 -19.68
CA GLU A 165 4.80 -2.05 -20.74
C GLU A 165 3.76 -3.12 -21.07
N ARG A 166 3.04 -3.64 -20.08
CA ARG A 166 2.00 -4.65 -20.25
C ARG A 166 0.77 -4.14 -20.97
N ILE A 167 0.27 -2.94 -20.60
CA ILE A 167 -0.89 -2.36 -21.27
C ILE A 167 -0.55 -1.96 -22.72
N LEU A 168 0.65 -1.40 -22.98
CA LEU A 168 1.11 -1.11 -24.33
C LEU A 168 1.24 -2.37 -25.18
N ALA A 169 1.78 -3.46 -24.61
CA ALA A 169 1.91 -4.74 -25.29
C ALA A 169 0.53 -5.40 -25.56
N ALA A 170 -0.38 -5.37 -24.59
CA ALA A 170 -1.72 -5.92 -24.73
C ALA A 170 -2.54 -5.19 -25.81
N ALA A 171 -2.41 -3.87 -25.88
CA ALA A 171 -2.99 -3.06 -26.94
C ALA A 171 -2.29 -3.23 -28.31
N LYS A 172 -1.18 -3.98 -28.37
CA LYS A 172 -0.32 -4.12 -29.56
C LYS A 172 0.13 -2.74 -30.10
N LEU A 173 0.27 -1.76 -29.23
CA LEU A 173 0.57 -0.39 -29.60
C LEU A 173 2.06 -0.24 -29.90
N LYS A 174 2.37 0.13 -31.15
CA LYS A 174 3.74 0.32 -31.65
C LYS A 174 4.09 1.79 -31.79
N GLY A 175 5.39 2.09 -31.83
CA GLY A 175 5.89 3.44 -32.12
C GLY A 175 5.80 4.44 -30.98
N VAL A 176 5.38 4.02 -29.76
CA VAL A 176 5.42 4.88 -28.57
C VAL A 176 6.86 5.18 -28.17
N LEU A 177 7.22 6.44 -28.06
CA LEU A 177 8.52 6.90 -27.60
C LEU A 177 8.52 6.95 -26.07
N LYS A 178 9.04 5.89 -25.45
CA LYS A 178 8.98 5.72 -23.99
C LYS A 178 10.12 6.46 -23.30
N VAL A 179 9.80 7.21 -22.22
CA VAL A 179 10.77 7.83 -21.31
C VAL A 179 10.52 7.40 -19.87
N ASN A 180 11.57 7.34 -19.07
CA ASN A 180 11.52 6.82 -17.70
C ASN A 180 11.66 7.94 -16.67
N TYR A 181 10.66 8.81 -16.58
CA TYR A 181 10.62 9.87 -15.58
C TYR A 181 9.95 9.39 -14.29
N ASP A 182 10.41 9.90 -13.15
CA ASP A 182 9.64 9.83 -11.92
C ASP A 182 8.37 10.70 -12.03
N LEU A 183 7.46 10.59 -11.07
CA LEU A 183 6.16 11.25 -11.14
C LEU A 183 6.29 12.78 -11.22
N THR A 184 7.17 13.37 -10.42
CA THR A 184 7.36 14.83 -10.37
C THR A 184 7.89 15.34 -11.70
N THR A 185 8.97 14.73 -12.19
CA THR A 185 9.56 15.07 -13.51
C THR A 185 8.56 14.85 -14.64
N ALA A 186 7.77 13.75 -14.61
CA ALA A 186 6.77 13.48 -15.64
C ALA A 186 5.67 14.58 -15.68
N VAL A 187 5.19 15.03 -14.52
CA VAL A 187 4.20 16.12 -14.41
C VAL A 187 4.81 17.44 -14.91
N GLU A 188 6.05 17.74 -14.56
CA GLU A 188 6.76 18.94 -15.06
C GLU A 188 6.93 18.91 -16.58
N MET A 189 7.37 17.79 -17.14
CA MET A 189 7.60 17.64 -18.58
C MET A 189 6.29 17.64 -19.39
N LEU A 190 5.21 17.11 -18.82
CA LEU A 190 3.87 17.21 -19.42
C LEU A 190 3.39 18.67 -19.45
N THR A 191 3.57 19.39 -18.35
CA THR A 191 3.21 20.81 -18.23
C THR A 191 4.04 21.68 -19.17
N ALA A 192 5.35 21.45 -19.24
CA ALA A 192 6.25 22.19 -20.11
C ALA A 192 5.86 22.04 -21.58
N LYS A 193 5.54 20.82 -22.03
CA LYS A 193 5.12 20.57 -23.42
C LYS A 193 3.75 21.16 -23.73
N ALA A 194 2.81 21.12 -22.78
CA ALA A 194 1.49 21.76 -22.96
C ALA A 194 1.59 23.29 -23.16
N GLY A 195 2.57 23.94 -22.53
CA GLY A 195 2.87 25.37 -22.75
C GLY A 195 3.75 25.67 -23.94
N ASN A 196 4.57 24.73 -24.41
CA ASN A 196 5.50 24.85 -25.53
C ASN A 196 5.75 23.50 -26.19
N GLU A 197 5.19 23.23 -27.35
CA GLU A 197 5.35 21.95 -28.06
C GLU A 197 6.82 21.56 -28.34
N LYS A 198 7.74 22.53 -28.40
CA LYS A 198 9.18 22.30 -28.59
C LYS A 198 9.97 22.17 -27.30
N ALA A 199 9.30 22.10 -26.12
CA ALA A 199 9.97 21.97 -24.86
C ALA A 199 10.88 20.71 -24.83
N LYS A 200 12.16 20.94 -24.53
CA LYS A 200 13.14 19.83 -24.46
C LYS A 200 12.77 18.84 -23.36
N GLY A 201 12.70 17.58 -23.72
CA GLY A 201 12.27 16.51 -22.80
C GLY A 201 10.76 16.43 -22.54
N GLY A 202 9.97 17.32 -23.16
CA GLY A 202 8.51 17.35 -23.01
C GLY A 202 7.84 16.06 -23.47
N ILE A 203 6.76 15.68 -22.79
CA ILE A 203 6.00 14.45 -23.06
C ILE A 203 4.55 14.78 -23.45
N ASP A 204 3.93 13.90 -24.24
CA ASP A 204 2.53 14.02 -24.70
C ASP A 204 1.56 13.43 -23.69
N ALA A 205 2.00 12.41 -22.97
CA ALA A 205 1.22 11.71 -21.95
C ALA A 205 2.11 11.14 -20.86
N LEU A 206 1.54 10.88 -19.70
CA LEU A 206 2.18 10.08 -18.68
C LEU A 206 1.29 8.90 -18.28
N ILE A 207 1.89 7.74 -18.12
CA ILE A 207 1.28 6.57 -17.50
C ILE A 207 1.78 6.49 -16.07
N TRP A 208 0.87 6.36 -15.13
CA TRP A 208 1.16 6.26 -13.70
C TRP A 208 0.30 5.19 -13.04
N SER A 209 0.88 4.36 -12.21
CA SER A 209 0.16 3.44 -11.33
C SER A 209 0.31 3.93 -9.90
N GLY A 210 -0.77 4.41 -9.31
CA GLY A 210 -0.78 4.99 -7.96
C GLY A 210 -2.14 4.95 -7.30
N GLY A 211 -2.17 5.15 -5.98
CA GLY A 211 -3.41 5.28 -5.22
C GLY A 211 -4.15 6.58 -5.50
N LEU A 212 -5.35 6.68 -4.99
CA LEU A 212 -6.27 7.79 -5.20
C LEU A 212 -6.45 8.65 -3.93
N PRO A 213 -6.32 9.98 -4.02
CA PRO A 213 -5.77 10.73 -5.16
C PRO A 213 -4.25 10.64 -5.24
N THR A 214 -3.68 10.81 -6.43
CA THR A 214 -2.25 11.07 -6.61
C THR A 214 -2.05 12.59 -6.69
N ASP A 215 -1.50 13.19 -5.65
CA ASP A 215 -1.42 14.65 -5.47
C ASP A 215 -0.74 15.41 -6.62
N PRO A 216 0.43 14.98 -7.17
CA PRO A 216 1.02 15.67 -8.30
C PRO A 216 0.12 15.70 -9.53
N ILE A 217 -0.65 14.64 -9.80
CA ILE A 217 -1.64 14.60 -10.89
C ILE A 217 -2.81 15.55 -10.59
N LYS A 218 -3.33 15.53 -9.36
CA LYS A 218 -4.42 16.41 -8.95
C LYS A 218 -4.08 17.89 -9.15
N LYS A 219 -2.84 18.28 -8.88
CA LYS A 219 -2.37 19.68 -9.06
C LYS A 219 -2.40 20.15 -10.51
N LEU A 220 -2.39 19.25 -11.51
CA LEU A 220 -2.50 19.61 -12.91
C LEU A 220 -3.83 20.33 -13.24
N GLN A 221 -4.90 20.09 -12.48
CA GLN A 221 -6.19 20.79 -12.67
C GLN A 221 -6.06 22.31 -12.52
N GLY A 222 -5.20 22.77 -11.62
CA GLY A 222 -4.95 24.21 -11.38
C GLY A 222 -3.93 24.84 -12.34
N THR A 223 -3.31 24.08 -13.25
CA THR A 223 -2.26 24.55 -14.16
C THR A 223 -2.68 24.43 -15.63
N ILE A 224 -2.54 23.23 -16.21
CA ILE A 224 -2.85 22.98 -17.62
C ILE A 224 -4.21 22.28 -17.82
N GLY A 225 -4.88 21.88 -16.74
CA GLY A 225 -5.98 20.93 -16.79
C GLY A 225 -5.53 19.57 -17.35
N PHE A 226 -6.27 18.51 -17.09
CA PHE A 226 -5.97 17.20 -17.67
C PHE A 226 -7.23 16.37 -17.89
N ARG A 227 -7.07 15.35 -18.73
CA ARG A 227 -8.04 14.27 -18.91
C ARG A 227 -7.33 12.94 -18.65
N LEU A 228 -8.09 11.95 -18.20
CA LEU A 228 -7.67 10.56 -18.17
C LEU A 228 -8.18 9.88 -19.45
N VAL A 229 -7.30 9.11 -20.08
CA VAL A 229 -7.65 8.29 -21.24
C VAL A 229 -8.19 6.96 -20.75
N ASP A 230 -9.35 6.56 -21.28
CA ASP A 230 -9.99 5.28 -21.02
C ASP A 230 -9.11 4.13 -21.55
N ILE A 231 -8.88 3.12 -20.72
CA ILE A 231 -8.15 1.88 -21.06
C ILE A 231 -8.98 0.63 -20.80
N GLY A 232 -10.30 0.75 -20.61
CA GLY A 232 -11.18 -0.36 -20.22
C GLY A 232 -11.09 -1.58 -21.12
N GLU A 233 -11.08 -1.40 -22.44
CA GLU A 233 -10.94 -2.50 -23.41
C GLU A 233 -9.60 -3.24 -23.28
N VAL A 234 -8.50 -2.48 -23.11
CA VAL A 234 -7.17 -3.07 -22.87
C VAL A 234 -7.11 -3.75 -21.52
N ALA A 235 -7.75 -3.17 -20.52
CA ALA A 235 -7.83 -3.67 -19.16
C ALA A 235 -8.50 -5.04 -19.08
N GLU A 236 -9.62 -5.25 -19.79
CA GLU A 236 -10.30 -6.55 -19.89
C GLU A 236 -9.36 -7.63 -20.42
N GLY A 237 -8.64 -7.35 -21.50
CA GLY A 237 -7.70 -8.29 -22.10
C GLY A 237 -6.55 -8.71 -21.17
N ILE A 238 -6.15 -7.83 -20.24
CA ILE A 238 -5.07 -8.12 -19.29
C ILE A 238 -5.62 -8.87 -18.06
N ALA A 239 -6.72 -8.41 -17.48
CA ALA A 239 -7.32 -9.00 -16.28
C ALA A 239 -7.69 -10.47 -16.49
N LEU A 240 -8.20 -10.83 -17.67
CA LEU A 240 -8.53 -12.22 -18.03
C LEU A 240 -7.31 -13.15 -18.16
N ARG A 241 -6.13 -12.61 -18.40
CA ARG A 241 -4.91 -13.41 -18.67
C ARG A 241 -4.03 -13.62 -17.45
N ARG A 242 -4.13 -12.76 -16.43
CA ARG A 242 -3.29 -12.79 -15.22
C ARG A 242 -4.15 -12.83 -13.96
N PHE A 243 -4.45 -14.03 -13.53
CA PHE A 243 -5.20 -14.26 -12.30
C PHE A 243 -4.47 -13.65 -11.09
N GLY A 244 -5.18 -12.79 -10.32
CA GLY A 244 -4.69 -12.21 -9.07
C GLY A 244 -3.78 -10.99 -9.19
N GLY A 245 -3.34 -10.61 -10.39
CA GLY A 245 -2.44 -9.45 -10.58
C GLY A 245 -3.14 -8.16 -10.96
N TYR A 246 -4.36 -8.22 -11.52
CA TYR A 246 -5.09 -7.06 -12.04
C TYR A 246 -6.59 -7.18 -11.80
N ILE A 247 -7.23 -6.04 -11.54
CA ILE A 247 -8.67 -5.93 -11.28
C ILE A 247 -9.25 -4.89 -12.25
N LEU A 248 -10.34 -5.24 -12.93
CA LEU A 248 -11.10 -4.24 -13.69
C LEU A 248 -11.71 -3.23 -12.72
N SER A 249 -11.50 -1.95 -13.00
CA SER A 249 -11.93 -0.88 -12.12
C SER A 249 -12.18 0.42 -12.88
N SER A 250 -12.51 1.47 -12.16
CA SER A 250 -12.63 2.82 -12.70
C SER A 250 -12.12 3.85 -11.69
N ILE A 251 -11.59 4.97 -12.19
CA ILE A 251 -11.27 6.14 -11.37
C ILE A 251 -12.55 6.96 -11.20
N PRO A 252 -13.07 7.13 -9.95
CA PRO A 252 -14.29 7.88 -9.70
C PRO A 252 -14.15 9.36 -10.06
N PRO A 253 -15.20 10.01 -10.58
CA PRO A 253 -15.14 11.42 -10.96
C PRO A 253 -14.81 12.35 -9.80
N SER A 254 -15.24 12.02 -8.58
CA SER A 254 -15.01 12.83 -7.37
C SER A 254 -13.52 12.97 -6.99
N VAL A 255 -12.64 12.04 -7.42
CA VAL A 255 -11.22 12.06 -7.06
C VAL A 255 -10.49 13.23 -7.68
N TYR A 256 -10.79 13.53 -8.97
CA TYR A 256 -10.10 14.55 -9.75
C TYR A 256 -11.07 15.54 -10.43
N SER A 257 -12.31 15.64 -9.97
CA SER A 257 -13.35 16.48 -10.59
C SER A 257 -13.54 16.18 -12.07
N LEU A 258 -13.57 14.89 -12.43
CA LEU A 258 -13.78 14.43 -13.81
C LEU A 258 -15.27 14.50 -14.19
N ALA A 259 -15.58 14.55 -15.49
CA ALA A 259 -16.96 14.56 -15.99
C ALA A 259 -17.68 13.21 -15.73
N SER A 260 -16.95 12.10 -15.78
CA SER A 260 -17.46 10.75 -15.55
C SER A 260 -16.38 9.84 -14.96
N ALA A 261 -16.78 8.66 -14.49
CA ALA A 261 -15.84 7.61 -14.11
C ALA A 261 -15.03 7.16 -15.34
N VAL A 262 -13.74 6.90 -15.16
CA VAL A 262 -12.84 6.47 -16.26
C VAL A 262 -12.43 5.03 -16.05
N PRO A 263 -12.83 4.10 -16.93
CA PRO A 263 -12.43 2.70 -16.88
C PRO A 263 -10.92 2.52 -16.91
N THR A 264 -10.42 1.65 -16.04
CA THR A 264 -8.98 1.40 -15.88
C THR A 264 -8.70 0.04 -15.24
N LEU A 265 -7.41 -0.24 -14.99
CA LEU A 265 -6.93 -1.34 -14.17
C LEU A 265 -6.62 -0.87 -12.76
N ALA A 266 -7.03 -1.64 -11.78
CA ALA A 266 -6.48 -1.59 -10.44
C ALA A 266 -5.48 -2.74 -10.23
N VAL A 267 -4.42 -2.45 -9.47
CA VAL A 267 -3.35 -3.39 -9.13
C VAL A 267 -3.18 -3.39 -7.62
N PRO A 268 -3.43 -4.51 -6.93
CA PRO A 268 -3.24 -4.60 -5.48
C PRO A 268 -1.81 -4.26 -5.07
N ASN A 269 -1.68 -3.64 -3.91
CA ASN A 269 -0.39 -3.40 -3.27
C ASN A 269 -0.20 -4.35 -2.10
N TYR A 270 1.00 -4.90 -2.02
CA TYR A 270 1.44 -5.72 -0.90
C TYR A 270 2.48 -5.01 -0.06
N LEU A 271 2.40 -5.21 1.23
CA LEU A 271 3.49 -4.96 2.14
C LEU A 271 4.21 -6.29 2.37
N LEU A 272 5.46 -6.35 1.97
CA LEU A 272 6.28 -7.56 1.92
C LEU A 272 7.41 -7.48 2.95
N ALA A 273 7.83 -8.62 3.46
CA ALA A 273 8.92 -8.80 4.40
C ALA A 273 10.04 -9.63 3.75
N ARG A 274 11.31 -9.23 3.92
CA ARG A 274 12.44 -10.01 3.46
C ARG A 274 12.48 -11.38 4.15
N ARG A 275 13.12 -12.34 3.51
CA ARG A 275 13.42 -13.62 4.15
C ARG A 275 14.19 -13.41 5.46
N GLY A 276 13.68 -14.02 6.53
CA GLY A 276 14.30 -13.96 7.85
C GLY A 276 14.11 -12.63 8.59
N LEU A 277 13.11 -11.81 8.21
CA LEU A 277 12.65 -10.73 9.08
C LEU A 277 12.20 -11.33 10.41
N SER A 278 12.52 -10.68 11.53
CA SER A 278 12.11 -11.18 12.86
C SER A 278 10.58 -11.09 13.02
N ASP A 279 10.04 -12.04 13.80
CA ASP A 279 8.62 -12.09 14.15
C ASP A 279 8.16 -10.77 14.78
N SER A 280 8.96 -10.18 15.65
CA SER A 280 8.63 -8.91 16.31
C SER A 280 8.47 -7.77 15.31
N TRP A 281 9.38 -7.61 14.34
CA TRP A 281 9.23 -6.58 13.31
C TRP A 281 7.98 -6.77 12.46
N ALA A 282 7.71 -8.01 12.02
CA ALA A 282 6.54 -8.33 11.22
C ALA A 282 5.24 -8.06 12.00
N TRP A 283 5.19 -8.52 13.26
CA TRP A 283 4.03 -8.35 14.13
C TRP A 283 3.76 -6.87 14.46
N TRP A 284 4.80 -6.13 14.91
CA TRP A 284 4.63 -4.72 15.29
C TRP A 284 4.28 -3.83 14.12
N THR A 285 4.83 -4.09 12.93
CA THR A 285 4.46 -3.36 11.71
C THR A 285 2.98 -3.55 11.41
N LEU A 286 2.52 -4.81 11.39
CA LEU A 286 1.12 -5.15 11.11
C LEU A 286 0.19 -4.59 12.20
N ASN A 287 0.54 -4.80 13.48
CA ASN A 287 -0.25 -4.30 14.61
C ASN A 287 -0.40 -2.78 14.57
N THR A 288 0.67 -2.06 14.26
CA THR A 288 0.63 -0.59 14.13
C THR A 288 -0.26 -0.17 12.96
N MET A 289 -0.15 -0.82 11.81
CA MET A 289 -1.00 -0.51 10.65
C MET A 289 -2.49 -0.56 10.99
N PHE A 290 -2.93 -1.62 11.68
CA PHE A 290 -4.35 -1.78 12.00
C PHE A 290 -4.78 -0.97 13.22
N ARG A 291 -3.97 -0.89 14.29
CA ARG A 291 -4.33 -0.17 15.52
C ARG A 291 -4.23 1.34 15.39
N ARG A 292 -3.40 1.83 14.48
CA ARG A 292 -3.19 3.25 14.20
C ARG A 292 -3.68 3.63 12.80
N GLN A 293 -4.64 2.89 12.25
CA GLN A 293 -5.20 3.13 10.91
C GLN A 293 -5.75 4.55 10.77
N ASP A 294 -6.48 5.05 11.78
CA ASP A 294 -7.00 6.43 11.78
C ASP A 294 -5.90 7.50 11.68
N ASP A 295 -4.73 7.25 12.30
CA ASP A 295 -3.60 8.16 12.20
C ASP A 295 -2.94 8.08 10.82
N LEU A 296 -2.86 6.88 10.24
CA LEU A 296 -2.41 6.70 8.86
C LEU A 296 -3.36 7.36 7.86
N MET A 297 -4.67 7.31 8.09
CA MET A 297 -5.68 7.98 7.24
C MET A 297 -5.53 9.51 7.25
N LYS A 298 -5.09 10.11 8.36
CA LYS A 298 -4.75 11.54 8.42
C LYS A 298 -3.52 11.88 7.57
N ILE A 299 -2.64 10.91 7.34
CA ILE A 299 -1.44 11.05 6.51
C ILE A 299 -1.77 10.83 5.05
N HIS A 300 -2.51 9.74 4.73
CA HIS A 300 -3.00 9.47 3.39
C HIS A 300 -4.31 8.67 3.42
N PRO A 301 -5.35 9.09 2.67
CA PRO A 301 -6.67 8.46 2.70
C PRO A 301 -6.66 6.99 2.26
N GLU A 302 -5.72 6.55 1.42
CA GLU A 302 -5.59 5.14 1.03
C GLU A 302 -5.35 4.18 2.20
N ALA A 303 -4.92 4.67 3.36
CA ALA A 303 -4.87 3.85 4.56
C ALA A 303 -6.25 3.36 5.03
N GLY A 304 -7.33 4.04 4.62
CA GLY A 304 -8.71 3.62 4.87
C GLY A 304 -9.13 2.38 4.10
N SER A 305 -8.43 2.04 3.03
CA SER A 305 -8.67 0.81 2.25
C SER A 305 -8.15 -0.46 2.92
N LEU A 306 -7.36 -0.33 4.01
CA LEU A 306 -6.85 -1.46 4.75
C LEU A 306 -7.99 -2.15 5.48
N ASP A 307 -8.35 -3.34 5.04
CA ASP A 307 -9.34 -4.21 5.66
C ASP A 307 -8.70 -5.57 5.98
N ALA A 308 -8.90 -6.04 7.19
CA ALA A 308 -8.20 -7.20 7.68
C ALA A 308 -8.60 -8.50 6.95
N ARG A 309 -9.82 -8.60 6.42
CA ARG A 309 -10.28 -9.78 5.67
C ARG A 309 -9.65 -9.83 4.27
N SER A 310 -9.50 -8.68 3.63
CA SER A 310 -8.84 -8.59 2.32
C SER A 310 -7.31 -8.57 2.44
N ALA A 311 -6.76 -8.13 3.57
CA ALA A 311 -5.32 -8.02 3.78
C ALA A 311 -4.57 -9.36 3.73
N ILE A 312 -5.24 -10.48 4.01
CA ILE A 312 -4.68 -11.83 3.90
C ILE A 312 -4.62 -12.37 2.46
N ALA A 313 -5.23 -11.68 1.50
CA ALA A 313 -5.32 -12.14 0.11
C ALA A 313 -4.02 -11.86 -0.66
N THR A 314 -2.97 -12.60 -0.35
CA THR A 314 -1.62 -12.42 -0.92
C THR A 314 -1.11 -13.61 -1.75
N MET A 315 -1.94 -14.67 -1.87
CA MET A 315 -1.57 -15.88 -2.63
C MET A 315 -1.09 -15.55 -4.05
N PRO A 316 -0.06 -16.26 -4.58
CA PRO A 316 0.64 -17.41 -3.97
C PRO A 316 1.76 -17.04 -2.98
N ILE A 317 1.98 -15.76 -2.70
CA ILE A 317 2.99 -15.29 -1.76
C ILE A 317 2.49 -15.62 -0.34
N PRO A 318 3.20 -16.46 0.44
CA PRO A 318 2.75 -16.84 1.77
C PRO A 318 2.84 -15.66 2.73
N LEU A 319 1.94 -15.62 3.70
CA LEU A 319 2.04 -14.70 4.81
C LEU A 319 3.27 -15.00 5.67
N HIS A 320 3.83 -13.96 6.29
CA HIS A 320 4.85 -14.12 7.34
C HIS A 320 4.23 -14.84 8.55
N PRO A 321 4.94 -15.79 9.22
CA PRO A 321 4.38 -16.53 10.36
C PRO A 321 3.80 -15.63 11.46
N ALA A 322 4.47 -14.52 11.76
CA ALA A 322 3.97 -13.55 12.73
C ALA A 322 2.73 -12.79 12.25
N ALA A 323 2.61 -12.55 10.94
CA ALA A 323 1.40 -11.97 10.36
C ALA A 323 0.21 -12.95 10.46
N GLU A 324 0.42 -14.23 10.11
CA GLU A 324 -0.60 -15.26 10.32
C GLU A 324 -1.06 -15.35 11.78
N ARG A 325 -0.09 -15.32 12.71
CA ARG A 325 -0.36 -15.32 14.15
C ARG A 325 -1.17 -14.09 14.55
N TRP A 326 -0.81 -12.90 14.05
CA TRP A 326 -1.52 -11.66 14.32
C TRP A 326 -2.97 -11.72 13.85
N TYR A 327 -3.22 -12.15 12.60
CA TYR A 327 -4.58 -12.27 12.05
C TYR A 327 -5.43 -13.24 12.86
N ARG A 328 -4.90 -14.42 13.22
CA ARG A 328 -5.63 -15.39 14.05
C ARG A 328 -5.97 -14.83 15.44
N THR A 329 -5.03 -14.14 16.07
CA THR A 329 -5.22 -13.59 17.44
C THR A 329 -6.24 -12.44 17.45
N ASN A 330 -6.37 -11.70 16.36
CA ASN A 330 -7.32 -10.61 16.24
C ASN A 330 -8.67 -11.03 15.62
N HIS A 331 -8.92 -12.34 15.52
CA HIS A 331 -10.19 -12.94 15.06
C HIS A 331 -10.60 -12.51 13.63
N ILE A 332 -9.66 -12.58 12.70
CA ILE A 332 -9.85 -12.18 11.31
C ILE A 332 -9.75 -13.41 10.40
#